data_be7124eb9acb1d1108a35dfdb31d19e6
#
_entry.id   be7124eb9acb1d1108a35dfdb31d19e6
#
_cell.length_a   1.000
_cell.length_b   1.000
_cell.length_c   1.000
_cell.angle_alpha   90.00
_cell.angle_beta   90.00
_cell.angle_gamma   90.00
#
_symmetry.space_group_name_H-M   'P 1'
#
loop_
_entity.id
_entity.type
_entity.pdbx_description
1 polymer ?
#
loop_
_entity_poly.entity_id
_entity_poly.type
_entity_poly.pdbx_seq_one_letter_code
_entity_poly.pdbx_strand_id
1 'polypeptide(L)'
;MHTLGPVEPGFEVIIAMLAGGTTLVAHSFKAGSRLAINASPEPFSNVAASVTEDVAVLGGLALMAANPILAGVVFLIFISMCLYLAPKLFRRIKSFFWLIWHKVTSVVRNGDSEELLYAGLTSDEDLALSKVLDTDAPDVDWSVGVLIGRCKRFKDFTPFTFGKLVSDASNEGGLHFIGRRMWRGYHATVSLDGLQVTQEPRFFSEDVVIYDRKGSRNLTFRLPSGQRAVANRVVEEILKTRKALDSTAKLQKDEVPAIAQQENLQEPANL
;
A
#
# COMPACT_ATOMS: atom_id res chain seq x y z
N MET A 1 -38.26 29.67 -31.33
CA MET A 1 -38.16 28.43 -30.52
C MET A 1 -37.85 27.29 -31.48
N HIS A 2 -36.62 26.86 -31.59
CA HIS A 2 -36.28 25.61 -32.31
C HIS A 2 -36.67 24.44 -31.41
N THR A 3 -37.79 23.80 -31.77
CA THR A 3 -38.13 22.48 -31.19
C THR A 3 -37.08 21.51 -31.66
N LEU A 4 -36.29 21.02 -30.75
CA LEU A 4 -35.45 19.84 -31.00
C LEU A 4 -36.38 18.71 -31.48
N GLY A 5 -36.15 18.24 -32.69
CA GLY A 5 -36.90 17.08 -33.22
C GLY A 5 -36.81 15.87 -32.30
N PRO A 6 -37.66 14.85 -32.51
CA PRO A 6 -37.65 13.64 -31.67
C PRO A 6 -36.24 13.03 -31.67
N VAL A 7 -35.64 13.01 -30.51
CA VAL A 7 -34.33 12.41 -30.31
C VAL A 7 -34.50 10.89 -30.42
N GLU A 8 -33.63 10.22 -31.17
CA GLU A 8 -33.68 8.74 -31.26
C GLU A 8 -33.63 8.11 -29.87
N PRO A 9 -34.45 7.07 -29.57
CA PRO A 9 -34.51 6.44 -28.25
C PRO A 9 -33.15 5.97 -27.73
N GLY A 10 -32.25 5.57 -28.61
CA GLY A 10 -30.89 5.16 -28.24
C GLY A 10 -30.05 6.32 -27.70
N PHE A 11 -30.24 7.53 -28.21
CA PHE A 11 -29.51 8.72 -27.76
C PHE A 11 -30.00 9.20 -26.38
N GLU A 12 -31.32 9.09 -26.13
CA GLU A 12 -31.89 9.39 -24.81
C GLU A 12 -31.33 8.48 -23.73
N VAL A 13 -31.19 7.18 -24.00
CA VAL A 13 -30.60 6.22 -23.08
C VAL A 13 -29.13 6.57 -22.79
N ILE A 14 -28.37 6.95 -23.82
CA ILE A 14 -26.95 7.37 -23.64
C ILE A 14 -26.86 8.63 -22.76
N ILE A 15 -27.70 9.64 -23.02
CA ILE A 15 -27.75 10.86 -22.20
C ILE A 15 -28.16 10.53 -20.76
N ALA A 16 -29.16 9.69 -20.57
CA ALA A 16 -29.62 9.27 -19.24
C ALA A 16 -28.54 8.49 -18.47
N MET A 17 -27.81 7.60 -19.13
CA MET A 17 -26.67 6.89 -18.55
C MET A 17 -25.52 7.82 -18.18
N LEU A 18 -25.17 8.78 -19.05
CA LEU A 18 -24.14 9.78 -18.78
C LEU A 18 -24.56 10.69 -17.63
N ALA A 19 -25.78 11.21 -17.63
CA ALA A 19 -26.29 12.04 -16.55
C ALA A 19 -26.39 11.29 -15.23
N GLY A 20 -26.95 10.07 -15.23
CA GLY A 20 -27.05 9.20 -14.05
C GLY A 20 -25.67 8.78 -13.55
N GLY A 21 -24.77 8.40 -14.44
CA GLY A 21 -23.40 8.03 -14.11
C GLY A 21 -22.59 9.17 -13.49
N THR A 22 -22.68 10.37 -14.06
CA THR A 22 -22.02 11.57 -13.51
C THR A 22 -22.57 11.94 -12.14
N THR A 23 -23.89 11.88 -11.98
CA THR A 23 -24.56 12.12 -10.70
C THR A 23 -24.11 11.12 -9.64
N LEU A 24 -24.09 9.83 -9.98
CA LEU A 24 -23.61 8.77 -9.07
C LEU A 24 -22.18 8.99 -8.64
N VAL A 25 -21.27 9.33 -9.58
CA VAL A 25 -19.86 9.62 -9.28
C VAL A 25 -19.75 10.84 -8.38
N ALA A 26 -20.47 11.93 -8.67
CA ALA A 26 -20.47 13.15 -7.86
C ALA A 26 -20.97 12.88 -6.43
N HIS A 27 -22.07 12.15 -6.26
CA HIS A 27 -22.60 11.78 -4.95
C HIS A 27 -21.64 10.83 -4.19
N SER A 28 -21.05 9.85 -4.86
CA SER A 28 -20.07 8.94 -4.25
C SER A 28 -18.83 9.69 -3.80
N PHE A 29 -18.34 10.63 -4.59
CA PHE A 29 -17.22 11.49 -4.24
C PHE A 29 -17.55 12.41 -3.05
N LYS A 30 -18.72 13.02 -3.04
CA LYS A 30 -19.22 13.85 -1.94
C LYS A 30 -19.34 13.03 -0.65
N ALA A 31 -19.95 11.86 -0.70
CA ALA A 31 -20.07 10.98 0.45
C ALA A 31 -18.70 10.50 0.96
N GLY A 32 -17.80 10.13 0.05
CA GLY A 32 -16.45 9.70 0.39
C GLY A 32 -15.57 10.80 0.97
N SER A 33 -15.65 12.02 0.44
CA SER A 33 -14.94 13.19 0.96
C SER A 33 -15.44 13.57 2.36
N ARG A 34 -16.75 13.58 2.59
CA ARG A 34 -17.33 13.84 3.91
C ARG A 34 -16.93 12.76 4.93
N LEU A 35 -16.92 11.50 4.52
CA LEU A 35 -16.45 10.41 5.40
C LEU A 35 -14.98 10.58 5.78
N ALA A 36 -14.14 10.98 4.83
CA ALA A 36 -12.73 11.26 5.07
C ALA A 36 -12.50 12.47 5.98
N ILE A 37 -13.32 13.52 5.83
CA ILE A 37 -13.28 14.74 6.64
C ILE A 37 -13.81 14.48 8.05
N ASN A 38 -14.91 13.72 8.19
CA ASN A 38 -15.47 13.35 9.49
C ASN A 38 -14.56 12.40 10.30
N ALA A 39 -13.67 11.68 9.64
CA ALA A 39 -12.62 10.91 10.30
C ALA A 39 -11.48 11.78 10.88
N SER A 40 -11.44 13.06 10.51
CA SER A 40 -10.54 14.06 11.11
C SER A 40 -11.23 14.76 12.27
N PRO A 41 -10.61 14.87 13.45
CA PRO A 41 -11.23 15.50 14.62
C PRO A 41 -11.34 17.03 14.51
N GLU A 42 -11.01 17.63 13.38
CA GLU A 42 -10.99 19.07 13.18
C GLU A 42 -12.34 19.59 12.63
N PRO A 43 -13.12 20.36 13.43
CA PRO A 43 -14.41 20.90 12.99
C PRO A 43 -14.29 21.89 11.82
N PHE A 44 -13.15 22.55 11.67
CA PHE A 44 -12.91 23.53 10.61
C PHE A 44 -12.90 22.93 9.21
N SER A 45 -12.47 21.68 9.07
CA SER A 45 -12.43 20.99 7.77
C SER A 45 -13.84 20.74 7.20
N ASN A 46 -14.83 20.47 8.04
CA ASN A 46 -16.23 20.31 7.65
C ASN A 46 -16.85 21.60 7.15
N VAL A 47 -16.61 22.70 7.86
CA VAL A 47 -17.10 24.04 7.46
C VAL A 47 -16.44 24.46 6.14
N ALA A 48 -15.13 24.32 6.01
CA ALA A 48 -14.40 24.64 4.79
C ALA A 48 -14.91 23.82 3.59
N ALA A 49 -15.18 22.52 3.76
CA ALA A 49 -15.73 21.69 2.70
C ALA A 49 -17.13 22.15 2.26
N SER A 50 -18.01 22.48 3.22
CA SER A 50 -19.37 22.96 2.93
C SER A 50 -19.33 24.28 2.17
N VAL A 51 -18.55 25.25 2.64
CA VAL A 51 -18.39 26.54 1.95
C VAL A 51 -17.82 26.35 0.56
N THR A 52 -16.84 25.47 0.39
CA THR A 52 -16.25 25.18 -0.92
C THR A 52 -17.26 24.56 -1.88
N GLU A 53 -18.12 23.63 -1.40
CA GLU A 53 -19.21 23.06 -2.20
C GLU A 53 -20.18 24.15 -2.69
N ASP A 54 -20.61 25.05 -1.80
CA ASP A 54 -21.55 26.10 -2.12
C ASP A 54 -20.96 27.11 -3.12
N VAL A 55 -19.73 27.52 -2.91
CA VAL A 55 -18.98 28.40 -3.83
C VAL A 55 -18.80 27.74 -5.19
N ALA A 56 -18.49 26.43 -5.23
CA ALA A 56 -18.33 25.69 -6.48
C ALA A 56 -19.64 25.60 -7.28
N VAL A 57 -20.79 25.39 -6.61
CA VAL A 57 -22.10 25.34 -7.25
C VAL A 57 -22.49 26.70 -7.79
N LEU A 58 -22.43 27.73 -6.97
CA LEU A 58 -22.80 29.10 -7.40
C LEU A 58 -21.86 29.65 -8.48
N GLY A 59 -20.55 29.45 -8.30
CA GLY A 59 -19.52 29.82 -9.27
C GLY A 59 -19.66 29.05 -10.58
N GLY A 60 -20.00 27.78 -10.55
CA GLY A 60 -20.26 26.96 -11.72
C GLY A 60 -21.48 27.41 -12.51
N LEU A 61 -22.58 27.75 -11.81
CA LEU A 61 -23.79 28.30 -12.44
C LEU A 61 -23.52 29.68 -13.06
N ALA A 62 -22.83 30.56 -12.35
CA ALA A 62 -22.46 31.89 -12.87
C ALA A 62 -21.55 31.77 -14.10
N LEU A 63 -20.56 30.86 -14.07
CA LEU A 63 -19.67 30.59 -15.19
C LEU A 63 -20.44 30.03 -16.39
N MET A 64 -21.39 29.13 -16.17
CA MET A 64 -22.24 28.56 -17.21
C MET A 64 -23.13 29.61 -17.86
N ALA A 65 -23.66 30.56 -17.07
CA ALA A 65 -24.44 31.67 -17.57
C ALA A 65 -23.60 32.69 -18.36
N ALA A 66 -22.36 32.96 -17.94
CA ALA A 66 -21.47 33.91 -18.59
C ALA A 66 -20.81 33.31 -19.86
N ASN A 67 -20.31 32.08 -19.80
CA ASN A 67 -19.64 31.43 -20.92
C ASN A 67 -19.77 29.90 -20.83
N PRO A 68 -20.74 29.28 -21.55
CA PRO A 68 -20.98 27.84 -21.47
C PRO A 68 -19.83 26.99 -22.00
N ILE A 69 -19.02 27.52 -22.95
CA ILE A 69 -17.86 26.76 -23.47
C ILE A 69 -16.78 26.66 -22.40
N LEU A 70 -16.48 27.79 -21.76
CA LEU A 70 -15.49 27.82 -20.67
C LEU A 70 -15.94 26.97 -19.49
N ALA A 71 -17.22 27.02 -19.14
CA ALA A 71 -17.80 26.14 -18.10
C ALA A 71 -17.63 24.67 -18.45
N GLY A 72 -17.86 24.27 -19.69
CA GLY A 72 -17.63 22.89 -20.17
C GLY A 72 -16.18 22.45 -20.05
N VAL A 73 -15.22 23.29 -20.41
CA VAL A 73 -13.78 23.01 -20.26
C VAL A 73 -13.40 22.82 -18.80
N VAL A 74 -13.81 23.73 -17.92
CA VAL A 74 -13.55 23.64 -16.47
C VAL A 74 -14.16 22.37 -15.89
N PHE A 75 -15.37 22.02 -16.29
CA PHE A 75 -16.03 20.79 -15.84
C PHE A 75 -15.32 19.53 -16.30
N LEU A 76 -14.84 19.48 -17.55
CA LEU A 76 -14.02 18.35 -18.05
C LEU A 76 -12.72 18.19 -17.28
N ILE A 77 -12.03 19.29 -16.97
CA ILE A 77 -10.82 19.27 -16.14
C ILE A 77 -11.15 18.73 -14.75
N PHE A 78 -12.24 19.18 -14.15
CA PHE A 78 -12.70 18.73 -12.83
C PHE A 78 -13.00 17.23 -12.81
N ILE A 79 -13.76 16.73 -13.80
CA ILE A 79 -14.05 15.29 -13.92
C ILE A 79 -12.76 14.48 -14.08
N SER A 80 -11.85 14.92 -14.95
CA SER A 80 -10.57 14.24 -15.17
C SER A 80 -9.75 14.15 -13.88
N MET A 81 -9.73 15.23 -13.10
CA MET A 81 -9.09 15.26 -11.78
C MET A 81 -9.77 14.29 -10.79
N CYS A 82 -11.11 14.26 -10.76
CA CYS A 82 -11.86 13.32 -9.92
C CYS A 82 -11.56 11.87 -10.29
N LEU A 83 -11.56 11.52 -11.57
CA LEU A 83 -11.23 10.18 -12.04
C LEU A 83 -9.79 9.78 -11.71
N TYR A 84 -8.85 10.72 -11.77
CA TYR A 84 -7.46 10.49 -11.36
C TYR A 84 -7.30 10.27 -9.85
N LEU A 85 -8.07 11.01 -9.03
CA LEU A 85 -8.02 10.92 -7.57
C LEU A 85 -8.85 9.76 -7.02
N ALA A 86 -9.92 9.36 -7.70
CA ALA A 86 -10.85 8.31 -7.25
C ALA A 86 -10.14 6.99 -6.84
N PRO A 87 -9.22 6.40 -7.63
CA PRO A 87 -8.57 5.16 -7.23
C PRO A 87 -7.65 5.32 -6.01
N LYS A 88 -7.08 6.51 -5.81
CA LYS A 88 -6.26 6.80 -4.63
C LYS A 88 -7.13 6.91 -3.37
N LEU A 89 -8.25 7.61 -3.47
CA LEU A 89 -9.22 7.79 -2.39
C LEU A 89 -9.87 6.45 -2.02
N PHE A 90 -10.31 5.68 -3.02
CA PHE A 90 -10.93 4.38 -2.83
C PHE A 90 -10.02 3.41 -2.06
N ARG A 91 -8.73 3.38 -2.37
CA ARG A 91 -7.75 2.55 -1.63
C ARG A 91 -7.63 2.96 -0.16
N ARG A 92 -7.61 4.26 0.13
CA ARG A 92 -7.56 4.76 1.52
C ARG A 92 -8.82 4.39 2.29
N ILE A 93 -9.98 4.59 1.68
CA ILE A 93 -11.28 4.26 2.26
C ILE A 93 -11.36 2.75 2.52
N LYS A 94 -11.05 1.92 1.52
CA LYS A 94 -11.03 0.46 1.67
C LYS A 94 -10.11 0.01 2.81
N SER A 95 -8.91 0.60 2.91
CA SER A 95 -7.95 0.28 3.97
C SER A 95 -8.45 0.65 5.34
N PHE A 96 -9.12 1.80 5.47
CA PHE A 96 -9.72 2.24 6.72
C PHE A 96 -10.87 1.33 7.16
N PHE A 97 -11.79 0.99 6.26
CA PHE A 97 -12.87 0.05 6.55
C PHE A 97 -12.35 -1.34 6.91
N TRP A 98 -11.29 -1.81 6.25
CA TRP A 98 -10.67 -3.07 6.58
C TRP A 98 -10.12 -3.09 8.02
N LEU A 99 -9.43 -2.03 8.43
CA LEU A 99 -8.91 -1.89 9.80
C LEU A 99 -10.03 -1.83 10.84
N ILE A 100 -11.10 -1.07 10.57
CA ILE A 100 -12.27 -1.00 11.46
C ILE A 100 -12.94 -2.36 11.57
N TRP A 101 -13.19 -3.02 10.43
CA TRP A 101 -13.83 -4.33 10.40
C TRP A 101 -13.06 -5.35 11.23
N HIS A 102 -11.74 -5.39 11.08
CA HIS A 102 -10.90 -6.29 11.87
C HIS A 102 -10.88 -5.90 13.34
N LYS A 103 -10.95 -4.63 13.69
CA LYS A 103 -11.07 -4.20 15.08
C LYS A 103 -12.37 -4.65 15.72
N VAL A 104 -13.48 -4.54 15.01
CA VAL A 104 -14.79 -4.98 15.50
C VAL A 104 -14.84 -6.51 15.63
N THR A 105 -14.30 -7.21 14.65
CA THR A 105 -14.30 -8.68 14.63
C THR A 105 -13.23 -9.30 15.53
N SER A 106 -12.13 -8.62 15.82
CA SER A 106 -11.06 -9.12 16.70
C SER A 106 -11.52 -9.28 18.16
N VAL A 107 -12.55 -8.55 18.57
CA VAL A 107 -13.19 -8.74 19.90
C VAL A 107 -13.83 -10.12 20.02
N VAL A 108 -14.19 -10.74 18.89
CA VAL A 108 -14.88 -12.05 18.84
C VAL A 108 -13.94 -13.20 18.47
N ARG A 109 -12.78 -12.91 17.88
CA ARG A 109 -11.90 -13.91 17.27
C ARG A 109 -10.49 -13.87 17.88
N ASN A 110 -10.32 -14.58 19.00
CA ASN A 110 -9.01 -14.91 19.53
C ASN A 110 -8.41 -16.05 18.67
N GLY A 111 -7.81 -15.73 17.54
CA GLY A 111 -7.05 -16.68 16.73
C GLY A 111 -5.64 -16.85 17.29
N ASP A 112 -5.11 -18.10 17.29
CA ASP A 112 -3.74 -18.38 17.68
C ASP A 112 -2.75 -17.63 16.80
N SER A 113 -1.81 -16.94 17.44
CA SER A 113 -0.83 -16.06 16.78
C SER A 113 0.12 -16.83 15.85
N GLU A 114 0.38 -18.11 16.15
CA GLU A 114 1.27 -18.95 15.37
C GLU A 114 0.64 -19.40 14.05
N GLU A 115 -0.63 -19.75 14.04
CA GLU A 115 -1.36 -20.16 12.84
C GLU A 115 -1.42 -19.03 11.78
N LEU A 116 -1.47 -17.76 12.23
CA LEU A 116 -1.50 -16.61 11.32
C LEU A 116 -0.13 -16.32 10.68
N LEU A 117 0.97 -16.65 11.36
CA LEU A 117 2.32 -16.40 10.86
C LEU A 117 2.78 -17.49 9.88
N TYR A 118 2.36 -18.74 10.11
CA TYR A 118 2.73 -19.88 9.28
C TYR A 118 1.61 -20.31 8.32
N ALA A 119 0.58 -19.47 8.15
CA ALA A 119 -0.44 -19.67 7.13
C ALA A 119 0.22 -19.65 5.75
N GLY A 120 0.31 -20.80 5.11
CA GLY A 120 0.95 -20.97 3.81
C GLY A 120 0.46 -20.01 2.74
N LEU A 121 1.24 -19.86 1.69
CA LEU A 121 0.85 -19.07 0.52
C LEU A 121 -0.26 -19.79 -0.25
N THR A 122 -1.15 -19.02 -0.85
CA THR A 122 -2.07 -19.59 -1.86
C THR A 122 -1.30 -19.91 -3.13
N SER A 123 -1.81 -20.84 -3.95
CA SER A 123 -1.14 -21.23 -5.20
C SER A 123 -0.80 -20.05 -6.12
N ASP A 124 -1.65 -19.02 -6.15
CA ASP A 124 -1.41 -17.80 -6.93
C ASP A 124 -0.27 -16.95 -6.34
N GLU A 125 -0.17 -16.90 -5.02
CA GLU A 125 0.88 -16.16 -4.30
C GLU A 125 2.22 -16.88 -4.40
N ASP A 126 2.20 -18.20 -4.31
CA ASP A 126 3.37 -19.06 -4.47
C ASP A 126 3.95 -18.94 -5.89
N LEU A 127 3.09 -19.00 -6.91
CA LEU A 127 3.48 -18.76 -8.30
C LEU A 127 4.01 -17.33 -8.53
N ALA A 128 3.49 -16.35 -7.81
CA ALA A 128 3.98 -14.97 -7.90
C ALA A 128 5.37 -14.85 -7.26
N LEU A 129 5.60 -15.54 -6.15
CA LEU A 129 6.89 -15.56 -5.45
C LEU A 129 7.95 -16.31 -6.26
N SER A 130 7.62 -17.49 -6.80
CA SER A 130 8.53 -18.31 -7.62
C SER A 130 9.04 -17.54 -8.85
N LYS A 131 8.16 -16.78 -9.51
CA LYS A 131 8.55 -15.90 -10.64
C LYS A 131 9.50 -14.79 -10.25
N VAL A 132 9.42 -14.32 -9.05
CA VAL A 132 10.23 -13.20 -8.54
C VAL A 132 11.60 -13.69 -8.09
N LEU A 133 11.64 -14.86 -7.45
CA LEU A 133 12.87 -15.47 -6.97
C LEU A 133 13.58 -16.29 -8.04
N ASP A 134 12.96 -16.45 -9.21
CA ASP A 134 13.46 -17.30 -10.31
C ASP A 134 13.75 -18.74 -9.83
N THR A 135 12.88 -19.25 -8.95
CA THR A 135 13.00 -20.56 -8.30
C THR A 135 11.68 -21.30 -8.35
N ASP A 136 11.70 -22.58 -8.73
CA ASP A 136 10.48 -23.39 -8.88
C ASP A 136 9.78 -23.69 -7.55
N ALA A 137 10.51 -23.69 -6.43
CA ALA A 137 9.97 -23.91 -5.10
C ALA A 137 10.64 -22.96 -4.08
N PRO A 138 10.04 -21.78 -3.82
CA PRO A 138 10.56 -20.88 -2.80
C PRO A 138 10.39 -21.48 -1.40
N ASP A 139 11.47 -21.48 -0.63
CA ASP A 139 11.45 -21.94 0.76
C ASP A 139 10.98 -20.79 1.67
N VAL A 140 9.72 -20.84 2.08
CA VAL A 140 9.07 -19.77 2.85
C VAL A 140 9.15 -20.07 4.34
N ASP A 141 9.95 -19.32 5.07
CA ASP A 141 10.05 -19.41 6.52
C ASP A 141 8.72 -19.02 7.20
N TRP A 142 8.19 -17.87 6.83
CA TRP A 142 6.93 -17.35 7.37
C TRP A 142 6.27 -16.37 6.41
N SER A 143 4.97 -16.26 6.54
CA SER A 143 4.17 -15.29 5.79
C SER A 143 3.08 -14.68 6.66
N VAL A 144 2.82 -13.39 6.51
CA VAL A 144 1.77 -12.70 7.26
C VAL A 144 1.02 -11.69 6.39
N GLY A 145 -0.31 -11.67 6.55
CA GLY A 145 -1.17 -10.70 5.86
C GLY A 145 -0.99 -9.30 6.44
N VAL A 146 -0.60 -8.34 5.60
CA VAL A 146 -0.35 -6.96 6.02
C VAL A 146 -0.92 -5.95 5.03
N LEU A 147 -1.12 -4.74 5.53
CA LEU A 147 -1.43 -3.56 4.74
C LEU A 147 -0.22 -2.63 4.72
N ILE A 148 0.25 -2.23 3.55
CA ILE A 148 1.30 -1.22 3.45
C ILE A 148 0.77 0.12 3.94
N GLY A 149 1.39 0.68 4.97
CA GLY A 149 1.08 1.99 5.53
C GLY A 149 1.88 3.11 4.88
N ARG A 150 2.70 3.80 5.67
CA ARG A 150 3.55 4.88 5.18
C ARG A 150 4.78 4.31 4.47
N CYS A 151 5.09 4.84 3.30
CA CYS A 151 6.30 4.52 2.54
C CYS A 151 7.06 5.82 2.24
N LYS A 152 8.16 6.07 2.95
CA LYS A 152 9.02 7.23 2.69
C LYS A 152 10.34 6.73 2.10
N ARG A 153 10.65 7.16 0.86
CA ARG A 153 11.86 6.78 0.11
C ARG A 153 11.98 5.28 -0.25
N PHE A 154 10.91 4.52 -0.15
CA PHE A 154 10.80 3.18 -0.71
C PHE A 154 9.91 3.27 -1.96
N LYS A 155 10.55 3.42 -3.14
CA LYS A 155 9.83 3.71 -4.41
C LYS A 155 8.97 2.55 -4.89
N ASP A 156 9.39 1.33 -4.58
CA ASP A 156 8.72 0.11 -5.01
C ASP A 156 7.48 -0.22 -4.17
N PHE A 157 7.29 0.48 -3.06
CA PHE A 157 6.16 0.28 -2.16
C PHE A 157 5.06 1.31 -2.38
N THR A 158 3.85 0.82 -2.63
CA THR A 158 2.67 1.67 -2.80
C THR A 158 1.81 1.65 -1.54
N PRO A 159 1.54 2.81 -0.90
CA PRO A 159 0.70 2.88 0.29
C PRO A 159 -0.71 2.33 0.05
N PHE A 160 -1.32 1.80 1.10
CA PHE A 160 -2.68 1.26 1.09
C PHE A 160 -2.87 0.08 0.13
N THR A 161 -1.83 -0.75 -0.02
CA THR A 161 -1.88 -2.01 -0.77
C THR A 161 -1.94 -3.17 0.21
N PHE A 162 -2.88 -4.09 -0.01
CA PHE A 162 -3.03 -5.32 0.76
C PHE A 162 -2.16 -6.41 0.16
N GLY A 163 -1.58 -7.24 1.00
CA GLY A 163 -0.79 -8.38 0.57
C GLY A 163 -0.24 -9.18 1.73
N LYS A 164 0.67 -10.06 1.42
CA LYS A 164 1.43 -10.83 2.39
C LYS A 164 2.89 -10.36 2.42
N LEU A 165 3.42 -10.23 3.60
CA LEU A 165 4.85 -10.10 3.85
C LEU A 165 5.41 -11.51 4.04
N VAL A 166 6.44 -11.83 3.32
CA VAL A 166 7.03 -13.17 3.24
C VAL A 166 8.53 -13.07 3.50
N SER A 167 9.06 -13.97 4.30
CA SER A 167 10.48 -14.19 4.45
C SER A 167 10.86 -15.46 3.73
N ASP A 168 11.89 -15.39 2.90
CA ASP A 168 12.47 -16.51 2.18
C ASP A 168 13.76 -16.96 2.87
N ALA A 169 13.82 -18.25 3.23
CA ALA A 169 15.00 -18.85 3.87
C ALA A 169 16.20 -18.93 2.92
N SER A 170 15.95 -19.06 1.62
CA SER A 170 17.00 -19.23 0.60
C SER A 170 17.63 -17.90 0.17
N ASN A 171 16.98 -16.78 0.40
CA ASN A 171 17.42 -15.48 -0.06
C ASN A 171 17.98 -14.66 1.10
N GLU A 172 19.27 -14.41 1.09
CA GLU A 172 20.09 -13.73 2.10
C GLU A 172 19.40 -12.48 2.72
N GLY A 173 18.30 -12.71 3.50
CA GLY A 173 17.64 -11.72 4.35
C GLY A 173 16.76 -10.69 3.66
N GLY A 174 16.21 -11.00 2.51
CA GLY A 174 15.18 -10.20 1.84
C GLY A 174 13.79 -10.44 2.44
N LEU A 175 13.05 -9.37 2.67
CA LEU A 175 11.62 -9.44 2.89
C LEU A 175 10.88 -9.16 1.59
N HIS A 176 10.02 -10.06 1.20
CA HIS A 176 9.20 -9.95 0.00
C HIS A 176 7.79 -9.58 0.37
N PHE A 177 7.25 -8.58 -0.31
CA PHE A 177 5.84 -8.24 -0.21
C PHE A 177 5.14 -8.66 -1.49
N ILE A 178 4.12 -9.51 -1.36
CA ILE A 178 3.30 -9.99 -2.46
C ILE A 178 1.88 -9.52 -2.24
N GLY A 179 1.29 -8.84 -3.22
CA GLY A 179 -0.06 -8.33 -3.11
C GLY A 179 -0.73 -8.16 -4.45
N ARG A 180 -1.94 -7.63 -4.42
CA ARG A 180 -2.68 -7.26 -5.64
C ARG A 180 -2.95 -5.77 -5.65
N ARG A 181 -2.58 -5.12 -6.73
CA ARG A 181 -2.92 -3.72 -6.99
C ARG A 181 -3.99 -3.68 -8.08
N MET A 182 -5.26 -3.50 -7.68
CA MET A 182 -6.43 -3.65 -8.56
C MET A 182 -6.47 -5.07 -9.17
N TRP A 183 -6.18 -5.20 -10.46
CA TRP A 183 -6.23 -6.44 -11.24
C TRP A 183 -4.84 -7.05 -11.51
N ARG A 184 -3.77 -6.36 -11.14
CA ARG A 184 -2.38 -6.78 -11.40
C ARG A 184 -1.71 -7.26 -10.13
N GLY A 185 -0.92 -8.32 -10.25
CA GLY A 185 0.01 -8.74 -9.21
C GLY A 185 0.97 -7.59 -8.88
N TYR A 186 1.29 -7.46 -7.61
CA TYR A 186 2.20 -6.43 -7.11
C TYR A 186 3.22 -7.09 -6.21
N HIS A 187 4.48 -6.85 -6.48
CA HIS A 187 5.60 -7.37 -5.73
C HIS A 187 6.58 -6.25 -5.39
N ALA A 188 7.16 -6.31 -4.20
CA ALA A 188 8.22 -5.42 -3.77
C ALA A 188 9.13 -6.14 -2.77
N THR A 189 10.44 -5.88 -2.83
CA THR A 189 11.43 -6.47 -1.94
C THR A 189 12.09 -5.39 -1.09
N VAL A 190 12.35 -5.72 0.17
CA VAL A 190 13.12 -4.89 1.10
C VAL A 190 14.35 -5.67 1.55
N SER A 191 15.54 -5.14 1.24
CA SER A 191 16.76 -5.58 1.93
C SER A 191 16.77 -5.00 3.34
N LEU A 192 17.09 -5.84 4.33
CA LEU A 192 17.15 -5.45 5.74
C LEU A 192 18.48 -4.80 6.14
N ASP A 193 19.43 -4.70 5.20
CA ASP A 193 20.74 -4.16 5.48
C ASP A 193 20.69 -2.71 5.98
N GLY A 194 21.33 -2.45 7.11
CA GLY A 194 21.36 -1.13 7.76
C GLY A 194 20.03 -0.58 8.28
N LEU A 195 18.93 -1.34 8.15
CA LEU A 195 17.60 -0.93 8.61
C LEU A 195 17.34 -1.41 10.05
N GLN A 196 16.53 -0.65 10.78
CA GLN A 196 16.02 -1.00 12.09
C GLN A 196 14.54 -1.33 11.99
N VAL A 197 14.05 -2.21 12.88
CA VAL A 197 12.67 -2.63 12.93
C VAL A 197 12.13 -2.40 14.32
N THR A 198 10.94 -1.85 14.43
CA THR A 198 10.21 -1.66 15.69
C THR A 198 8.72 -1.90 15.51
N GLN A 199 8.05 -2.20 16.60
CA GLN A 199 6.60 -2.24 16.66
C GLN A 199 6.07 -0.94 17.26
N GLU A 200 5.08 -0.36 16.62
CA GLU A 200 4.33 0.80 17.12
C GLU A 200 2.84 0.43 17.22
N PRO A 201 2.31 0.20 18.42
CA PRO A 201 0.88 -0.04 18.58
C PRO A 201 0.08 1.22 18.27
N ARG A 202 -0.97 1.10 17.47
CA ARG A 202 -1.91 2.17 17.15
C ARG A 202 -3.33 1.76 17.48
N PHE A 203 -4.24 2.72 17.52
CA PHE A 203 -5.61 2.44 17.92
C PHE A 203 -6.33 1.42 17.02
N PHE A 204 -6.10 1.46 15.70
CA PHE A 204 -6.72 0.56 14.74
C PHE A 204 -5.78 -0.51 14.15
N SER A 205 -4.50 -0.46 14.45
CA SER A 205 -3.50 -1.35 13.86
C SER A 205 -2.33 -1.58 14.81
N GLU A 206 -1.64 -2.69 14.60
CA GLU A 206 -0.30 -2.92 15.12
C GLU A 206 0.67 -2.66 13.95
N ASP A 207 1.43 -1.59 14.04
CA ASP A 207 2.32 -1.17 12.96
C ASP A 207 3.73 -1.77 13.18
N VAL A 208 4.24 -2.51 12.21
CA VAL A 208 5.65 -2.92 12.12
C VAL A 208 6.36 -1.90 11.25
N VAL A 209 7.28 -1.16 11.83
CA VAL A 209 7.97 -0.04 11.18
C VAL A 209 9.42 -0.40 10.91
N ILE A 210 9.82 -0.36 9.65
CA ILE A 210 11.18 -0.53 9.19
C ILE A 210 11.73 0.85 8.84
N TYR A 211 12.85 1.24 9.44
CA TYR A 211 13.41 2.57 9.26
C TYR A 211 14.94 2.56 9.25
N ASP A 212 15.52 3.56 8.62
CA ASP A 212 16.96 3.83 8.64
C ASP A 212 17.36 4.57 9.93
N ARG A 213 18.59 4.36 10.42
CA ARG A 213 19.14 5.03 11.60
C ARG A 213 18.98 6.56 11.59
N LYS A 214 18.96 7.17 10.41
CA LYS A 214 18.73 8.62 10.23
C LYS A 214 17.25 8.99 10.16
N GLY A 215 16.31 8.02 10.25
CA GLY A 215 14.86 8.25 10.10
C GLY A 215 14.45 8.79 8.73
N SER A 216 15.38 8.77 7.76
CA SER A 216 15.15 9.30 6.42
C SER A 216 14.28 8.36 5.57
N ARG A 217 14.42 7.04 5.77
CA ARG A 217 13.61 5.98 5.16
C ARG A 217 12.64 5.46 6.21
N ASN A 218 11.39 5.24 5.83
CA ASN A 218 10.39 4.66 6.71
C ASN A 218 9.38 3.87 5.87
N LEU A 219 9.22 2.59 6.22
CA LEU A 219 8.25 1.68 5.63
C LEU A 219 7.45 1.06 6.76
N THR A 220 6.13 1.19 6.69
CA THR A 220 5.23 0.70 7.72
C THR A 220 4.35 -0.40 7.15
N PHE A 221 4.34 -1.55 7.82
CA PHE A 221 3.39 -2.63 7.59
C PHE A 221 2.37 -2.64 8.72
N ARG A 222 1.10 -2.62 8.37
CA ARG A 222 -0.02 -2.58 9.33
C ARG A 222 -0.67 -3.93 9.44
N LEU A 223 -0.69 -4.46 10.64
CA LEU A 223 -1.48 -5.62 11.01
C LEU A 223 -2.78 -5.15 11.67
N PRO A 224 -3.86 -5.94 11.63
CA PRO A 224 -5.09 -5.62 12.35
C PRO A 224 -4.84 -5.44 13.85
N SER A 225 -5.60 -4.56 14.48
CA SER A 225 -5.60 -4.45 15.94
C SER A 225 -6.07 -5.77 16.57
N GLY A 226 -5.43 -6.19 17.65
CA GLY A 226 -5.65 -7.50 18.27
C GLY A 226 -4.61 -8.55 17.87
N GLN A 227 -3.82 -8.32 16.83
CA GLN A 227 -2.72 -9.19 16.42
C GLN A 227 -1.36 -8.72 16.97
N ARG A 228 -1.33 -8.24 18.20
CA ARG A 228 -0.10 -7.74 18.84
C ARG A 228 0.96 -8.82 18.99
N ALA A 229 0.56 -10.04 19.34
CA ALA A 229 1.47 -11.17 19.46
C ALA A 229 2.09 -11.53 18.11
N VAL A 230 1.29 -11.52 17.02
CA VAL A 230 1.78 -11.73 15.64
C VAL A 230 2.78 -10.63 15.27
N ALA A 231 2.45 -9.36 15.53
CA ALA A 231 3.34 -8.24 15.21
C ALA A 231 4.69 -8.34 15.96
N ASN A 232 4.65 -8.69 17.25
CA ASN A 232 5.87 -8.95 18.03
C ASN A 232 6.69 -10.08 17.41
N ARG A 233 6.04 -11.18 17.04
CA ARG A 233 6.72 -12.34 16.46
C ARG A 233 7.34 -11.99 15.10
N VAL A 234 6.65 -11.24 14.26
CA VAL A 234 7.19 -10.71 12.99
C VAL A 234 8.46 -9.89 13.23
N VAL A 235 8.43 -8.99 14.22
CA VAL A 235 9.62 -8.18 14.57
C VAL A 235 10.77 -9.07 15.05
N GLU A 236 10.48 -10.08 15.89
CA GLU A 236 11.50 -11.04 16.36
C GLU A 236 12.12 -11.83 15.21
N GLU A 237 11.31 -12.34 14.28
CA GLU A 237 11.80 -13.10 13.13
C GLU A 237 12.64 -12.20 12.19
N ILE A 238 12.20 -10.98 11.91
CA ILE A 238 13.00 -10.01 11.13
C ILE A 238 14.33 -9.70 11.81
N LEU A 239 14.35 -9.57 13.14
CA LEU A 239 15.59 -9.33 13.88
C LEU A 239 16.52 -10.55 13.90
N LYS A 240 15.99 -11.78 13.91
CA LYS A 240 16.79 -13.01 13.78
C LYS A 240 17.44 -13.08 12.40
N THR A 241 16.67 -12.92 11.34
CA THR A 241 17.17 -12.90 9.96
C THR A 241 18.28 -11.86 9.80
N ARG A 242 18.09 -10.67 10.32
CA ARG A 242 19.10 -9.61 10.29
C ARG A 242 20.38 -10.00 11.04
N LYS A 243 20.29 -10.60 12.23
CA LYS A 243 21.47 -11.04 12.98
C LYS A 243 22.26 -12.11 12.23
N ALA A 244 21.56 -13.02 11.57
CA ALA A 244 22.19 -14.04 10.72
C ALA A 244 22.99 -13.37 9.57
N LEU A 245 22.43 -12.38 8.90
CA LEU A 245 23.11 -11.59 7.87
C LEU A 245 24.35 -10.88 8.38
N ASP A 246 24.25 -10.17 9.50
CA ASP A 246 25.35 -9.43 10.10
C ASP A 246 26.50 -10.39 10.49
N SER A 247 26.19 -11.65 10.88
CA SER A 247 27.20 -12.68 11.19
C SER A 247 27.87 -13.23 9.93
N THR A 248 27.12 -13.51 8.89
CA THR A 248 27.62 -14.00 7.59
C THR A 248 28.53 -12.96 6.91
N ALA A 249 28.11 -11.70 6.92
CA ALA A 249 28.91 -10.60 6.38
C ALA A 249 30.24 -10.38 7.13
N LYS A 250 30.29 -10.64 8.43
CA LYS A 250 31.53 -10.61 9.21
C LYS A 250 32.45 -11.78 8.84
N LEU A 251 31.92 -12.99 8.74
CA LEU A 251 32.72 -14.17 8.35
C LEU A 251 33.35 -13.99 6.98
N GLN A 252 32.59 -13.50 6.00
CA GLN A 252 33.10 -13.23 4.65
C GLN A 252 34.19 -12.15 4.63
N LYS A 253 34.08 -11.14 5.50
CA LYS A 253 35.08 -10.08 5.59
C LYS A 253 36.39 -10.54 6.24
N ASP A 254 36.31 -11.53 7.13
CA ASP A 254 37.48 -12.09 7.82
C ASP A 254 38.18 -13.16 6.96
N GLU A 255 37.47 -13.82 6.02
CA GLU A 255 38.04 -14.81 5.10
C GLU A 255 38.81 -14.19 3.93
N VAL A 256 38.40 -13.03 3.41
CA VAL A 256 39.06 -12.37 2.28
C VAL A 256 40.54 -12.04 2.54
N PRO A 257 40.98 -11.55 3.71
CA PRO A 257 42.41 -11.31 3.94
C PRO A 257 43.26 -12.60 4.06
N ALA A 258 42.67 -13.73 4.45
CA ALA A 258 43.36 -15.00 4.55
C ALA A 258 43.69 -15.60 3.18
N ILE A 259 42.78 -15.47 2.22
CA ILE A 259 42.99 -15.96 0.84
C ILE A 259 44.04 -15.13 0.12
N ALA A 260 44.03 -13.79 0.27
CA ALA A 260 44.99 -12.90 -0.33
C ALA A 260 46.41 -13.09 0.23
N GLN A 261 46.56 -13.56 1.45
CA GLN A 261 47.88 -13.91 2.03
C GLN A 261 48.42 -15.25 1.54
N GLN A 262 47.55 -16.22 1.20
CA GLN A 262 47.97 -17.53 0.64
C GLN A 262 48.42 -17.39 -0.83
N GLU A 263 47.79 -16.53 -1.61
CA GLU A 263 48.13 -16.32 -3.01
C GLU A 263 49.53 -15.65 -3.21
N ASN A 264 49.93 -14.79 -2.26
CA ASN A 264 51.26 -14.17 -2.25
C ASN A 264 52.40 -15.09 -1.78
N LEU A 265 52.11 -16.25 -1.22
CA LEU A 265 53.08 -17.25 -0.80
C LEU A 265 53.37 -18.32 -1.88
N GLN A 266 52.68 -18.31 -2.99
CA GLN A 266 52.83 -19.29 -4.09
C GLN A 266 53.49 -18.70 -5.35
N GLU A 267 54.05 -17.54 -5.31
CA GLU A 267 54.85 -17.07 -6.44
C GLU A 267 56.18 -17.88 -6.47
N PRO A 268 56.41 -18.80 -7.43
CA PRO A 268 57.63 -19.54 -7.52
C PRO A 268 58.78 -18.58 -7.98
N ALA A 269 59.84 -18.53 -7.24
CA ALA A 269 61.12 -18.01 -7.67
C ALA A 269 61.59 -18.83 -8.86
N ASN A 270 61.31 -18.36 -10.08
CA ASN A 270 61.94 -18.78 -11.30
C ASN A 270 63.00 -17.72 -11.65
N LEU A 271 64.23 -18.04 -11.33
CA LEU A 271 65.45 -17.56 -11.96
C LEU A 271 66.07 -18.71 -12.75
#